data_b323174285d05236170f28314df71906
#
_entry.id   b323174285d05236170f28314df71906
#
_cell.length_a   1.000
_cell.length_b   1.000
_cell.length_c   1.000
_cell.angle_alpha   90.00
_cell.angle_beta   90.00
_cell.angle_gamma   90.00
#
_symmetry.space_group_name_H-M   'P 1'
#
loop_
_entity.id
_entity.type
_entity.pdbx_description
1 polymer ?
#
loop_
_entity_poly.entity_id
_entity_poly.type
_entity_poly.pdbx_seq_one_letter_code
_entity_poly.pdbx_strand_id
1 'polypeptide(L)'
;SVLPRAHYVKVAEEELELLTGLGGEAAARQLLRQYTNLGVLAVTKGPGGSEVYTRQAHAAARAYRIDCIDTTGAGDAFWGAFLTRLLEGQEALSNLEELAAFACAAGSLTSAKKGAISAMPSRSAIESCMAAAQYL
;
A
#
# COMPACT_ATOMS: atom_id res chain seq x y z
N SER A 1 -1.51 -17.57 -13.42
CA SER A 1 -1.06 -16.43 -12.63
C SER A 1 -1.49 -15.12 -13.27
N VAL A 2 -1.92 -14.17 -12.46
CA VAL A 2 -2.31 -12.85 -12.94
C VAL A 2 -1.12 -11.91 -13.11
N LEU A 3 0.02 -12.21 -12.51
CA LEU A 3 1.20 -11.33 -12.54
C LEU A 3 1.69 -11.00 -13.94
N PRO A 4 1.75 -11.95 -14.90
CA PRO A 4 2.23 -11.61 -16.24
C PRO A 4 1.40 -10.58 -16.99
N ARG A 5 0.17 -10.32 -16.53
CA ARG A 5 -0.73 -9.37 -17.20
C ARG A 5 -1.04 -8.14 -16.35
N ALA A 6 -0.57 -8.11 -15.10
CA ALA A 6 -0.89 -7.02 -14.20
C ALA A 6 0.06 -5.85 -14.40
N HIS A 7 -0.50 -4.63 -14.40
CA HIS A 7 0.29 -3.40 -14.41
C HIS A 7 0.53 -2.88 -12.99
N TYR A 8 -0.39 -3.13 -12.09
CA TYR A 8 -0.33 -2.72 -10.69
C TYR A 8 -0.63 -3.93 -9.82
N VAL A 9 0.22 -4.19 -8.85
CA VAL A 9 0.05 -5.34 -7.95
C VAL A 9 0.32 -4.92 -6.52
N LYS A 10 -0.51 -5.42 -5.61
CA LYS A 10 -0.26 -5.31 -4.17
C LYS A 10 0.03 -6.70 -3.63
N VAL A 11 1.07 -6.83 -2.82
CA VAL A 11 1.38 -8.06 -2.10
C VAL A 11 1.69 -7.74 -0.64
N ALA A 12 1.43 -8.69 0.25
CA ALA A 12 1.96 -8.61 1.61
C ALA A 12 3.43 -9.05 1.58
N GLU A 13 4.23 -8.60 2.55
CA GLU A 13 5.65 -8.95 2.55
C GLU A 13 5.89 -10.47 2.62
N GLU A 14 5.01 -11.20 3.31
CA GLU A 14 5.10 -12.67 3.37
C GLU A 14 4.85 -13.29 2.01
N GLU A 15 3.91 -12.77 1.25
CA GLU A 15 3.63 -13.23 -0.11
C GLU A 15 4.81 -12.95 -1.04
N LEU A 16 5.42 -11.80 -0.89
CA LEU A 16 6.58 -11.41 -1.70
C LEU A 16 7.75 -12.37 -1.44
N GLU A 17 7.97 -12.71 -0.18
CA GLU A 17 9.01 -13.66 0.20
C GLU A 17 8.74 -15.05 -0.38
N LEU A 18 7.48 -15.51 -0.35
CA LEU A 18 7.11 -16.79 -0.93
C LEU A 18 7.29 -16.82 -2.45
N LEU A 19 7.01 -15.71 -3.13
CA LEU A 19 7.11 -15.62 -4.58
C LEU A 19 8.54 -15.54 -5.08
N THR A 20 9.44 -14.96 -4.30
CA THR A 20 10.80 -14.66 -4.78
C THR A 20 11.90 -15.42 -4.03
N GLY A 21 11.60 -15.91 -2.83
CA GLY A 21 12.61 -16.46 -1.95
C GLY A 21 13.52 -15.41 -1.35
N LEU A 22 13.22 -14.13 -1.55
CA LEU A 22 13.99 -12.99 -1.08
C LEU A 22 13.12 -12.10 -0.21
N GLY A 23 13.74 -11.18 0.50
CA GLY A 23 13.02 -10.17 1.27
C GLY A 23 13.37 -8.76 0.82
N GLY A 24 12.55 -7.79 1.23
CA GLY A 24 12.82 -6.38 1.05
C GLY A 24 12.91 -5.91 -0.39
N GLU A 25 13.74 -4.93 -0.62
CA GLU A 25 13.89 -4.31 -1.92
C GLU A 25 14.38 -5.29 -2.99
N ALA A 26 15.25 -6.23 -2.64
CA ALA A 26 15.75 -7.23 -3.58
C ALA A 26 14.61 -8.05 -4.16
N ALA A 27 13.65 -8.46 -3.33
CA ALA A 27 12.47 -9.20 -3.77
C ALA A 27 11.59 -8.37 -4.71
N ALA A 28 11.33 -7.13 -4.34
CA ALA A 28 10.51 -6.23 -5.16
C ALA A 28 11.16 -5.98 -6.51
N ARG A 29 12.46 -5.73 -6.52
CA ARG A 29 13.20 -5.50 -7.77
C ARG A 29 13.21 -6.75 -8.66
N GLN A 30 13.27 -7.94 -8.06
CA GLN A 30 13.20 -9.17 -8.82
C GLN A 30 11.86 -9.31 -9.54
N LEU A 31 10.73 -9.05 -8.85
CA LEU A 31 9.43 -9.11 -9.51
C LEU A 31 9.30 -8.12 -10.65
N LEU A 32 9.78 -6.90 -10.46
CA LEU A 32 9.72 -5.89 -11.52
C LEU A 32 10.58 -6.25 -12.72
N ARG A 33 11.68 -6.96 -12.52
CA ARG A 33 12.51 -7.45 -13.62
C ARG A 33 11.87 -8.64 -14.34
N GLN A 34 11.26 -9.54 -13.56
CA GLN A 34 10.69 -10.78 -14.07
C GLN A 34 9.43 -10.53 -14.88
N TYR A 35 8.59 -9.61 -14.45
CA TYR A 35 7.31 -9.30 -15.09
C TYR A 35 7.39 -7.91 -15.71
N THR A 36 7.73 -7.85 -16.99
CA THR A 36 8.06 -6.59 -17.67
C THR A 36 6.88 -5.64 -17.82
N ASN A 37 5.66 -6.14 -17.77
CA ASN A 37 4.46 -5.30 -17.81
C ASN A 37 4.05 -4.77 -16.44
N LEU A 38 4.69 -5.26 -15.37
CA LEU A 38 4.40 -4.78 -14.02
C LEU A 38 5.09 -3.43 -13.81
N GLY A 39 4.29 -2.38 -13.66
CA GLY A 39 4.80 -1.03 -13.52
C GLY A 39 4.89 -0.53 -12.10
N VAL A 40 3.97 -0.99 -11.24
CA VAL A 40 3.90 -0.55 -9.84
C VAL A 40 3.66 -1.76 -8.94
N LEU A 41 4.47 -1.87 -7.92
CA LEU A 41 4.35 -2.91 -6.89
C LEU A 41 4.21 -2.26 -5.53
N ALA A 42 3.11 -2.54 -4.85
CA ALA A 42 2.90 -2.09 -3.48
C ALA A 42 3.07 -3.28 -2.54
N VAL A 43 3.87 -3.11 -1.49
CA VAL A 43 4.14 -4.14 -0.50
C VAL A 43 3.60 -3.66 0.84
N THR A 44 2.68 -4.41 1.43
CA THR A 44 2.13 -4.09 2.74
C THR A 44 2.83 -4.90 3.82
N LYS A 45 3.08 -4.27 4.96
CA LYS A 45 3.87 -4.85 6.05
C LYS A 45 3.14 -4.81 7.40
N GLY A 46 1.81 -4.69 7.37
CA GLY A 46 1.04 -4.57 8.61
C GLY A 46 1.51 -3.39 9.45
N PRO A 47 1.88 -3.60 10.73
CA PRO A 47 2.35 -2.51 11.58
C PRO A 47 3.62 -1.84 11.07
N GLY A 48 4.36 -2.48 10.19
CA GLY A 48 5.58 -1.93 9.58
C GLY A 48 5.31 -0.92 8.47
N GLY A 49 4.06 -0.71 8.08
CA GLY A 49 3.70 0.24 7.04
C GLY A 49 3.66 -0.37 5.64
N SER A 50 4.17 0.34 4.67
CA SER A 50 4.16 -0.14 3.29
C SER A 50 5.34 0.42 2.51
N GLU A 51 5.60 -0.21 1.36
CA GLU A 51 6.57 0.27 0.38
C GLU A 51 5.92 0.24 -1.00
N VAL A 52 6.27 1.18 -1.84
CA VAL A 52 5.79 1.26 -3.22
C VAL A 52 7.01 1.36 -4.13
N TYR A 53 7.03 0.52 -5.14
CA TYR A 53 8.15 0.42 -6.08
C TYR A 53 7.68 0.65 -7.50
N THR A 54 8.44 1.47 -8.23
CA THR A 54 8.37 1.52 -9.69
C THR A 54 9.75 1.14 -10.21
N ARG A 55 9.92 1.10 -11.53
CA ARG A 55 11.25 0.76 -12.10
C ARG A 55 12.29 1.82 -11.78
N GLN A 56 11.87 3.07 -11.60
CA GLN A 56 12.78 4.20 -11.41
C GLN A 56 12.92 4.63 -9.95
N ALA A 57 11.95 4.29 -9.10
CA ALA A 57 11.89 4.85 -7.77
C ALA A 57 11.24 3.91 -6.77
N HIS A 58 11.40 4.22 -5.50
CA HIS A 58 10.61 3.58 -4.47
C HIS A 58 10.43 4.53 -3.29
N ALA A 59 9.38 4.30 -2.51
CA ALA A 59 9.10 5.06 -1.32
C ALA A 59 8.51 4.15 -0.26
N ALA A 60 8.64 4.53 0.99
CA ALA A 60 8.07 3.82 2.12
C ALA A 60 7.16 4.74 2.91
N ALA A 61 6.16 4.18 3.55
CA ALA A 61 5.30 4.91 4.48
C ALA A 61 5.12 4.08 5.75
N ARG A 62 5.10 4.77 6.88
CA ARG A 62 4.87 4.11 8.18
C ARG A 62 3.37 3.99 8.41
N ALA A 63 2.99 2.93 9.14
CA ALA A 63 1.61 2.80 9.58
C ALA A 63 1.29 3.89 10.61
N TYR A 64 0.09 4.46 10.51
CA TYR A 64 -0.33 5.51 11.44
C TYR A 64 -0.75 4.91 12.77
N ARG A 65 -0.53 5.69 13.83
CA ARG A 65 -0.86 5.28 15.18
C ARG A 65 -2.35 5.52 15.44
N ILE A 66 -3.11 4.43 15.40
CA ILE A 66 -4.54 4.42 15.66
C ILE A 66 -4.82 3.19 16.51
N ASP A 67 -5.72 3.29 17.47
CA ASP A 67 -6.10 2.15 18.28
C ASP A 67 -6.68 1.07 17.39
N CYS A 68 -5.92 0.00 17.22
CA CYS A 68 -6.29 -1.09 16.33
C CYS A 68 -7.29 -1.99 17.04
N ILE A 69 -8.48 -2.13 16.45
CA ILE A 69 -9.53 -3.02 16.95
C ILE A 69 -9.55 -4.29 16.11
N ASP A 70 -9.43 -4.13 14.78
CA ASP A 70 -9.57 -5.25 13.85
C ASP A 70 -8.80 -4.93 12.58
N THR A 71 -7.85 -5.78 12.22
CA THR A 71 -7.06 -5.62 11.00
C THR A 71 -7.79 -6.11 9.75
N THR A 72 -8.96 -6.70 9.89
CA THR A 72 -9.73 -7.20 8.77
C THR A 72 -10.04 -6.09 7.78
N GLY A 73 -9.68 -6.28 6.53
CA GLY A 73 -9.96 -5.32 5.47
C GLY A 73 -8.98 -4.16 5.37
N ALA A 74 -8.00 -4.07 6.27
CA ALA A 74 -7.02 -2.98 6.22
C ALA A 74 -6.21 -3.00 4.92
N GLY A 75 -5.82 -4.19 4.47
CA GLY A 75 -5.11 -4.34 3.19
C GLY A 75 -5.96 -3.95 2.00
N ASP A 76 -7.25 -4.29 2.04
CA ASP A 76 -8.19 -3.93 0.97
C ASP A 76 -8.43 -2.42 0.95
N ALA A 77 -8.52 -1.78 2.11
CA ALA A 77 -8.67 -0.32 2.20
C ALA A 77 -7.41 0.39 1.70
N PHE A 78 -6.24 -0.12 2.04
CA PHE A 78 -4.98 0.38 1.50
C PHE A 78 -5.01 0.35 -0.03
N TRP A 79 -5.34 -0.81 -0.60
CA TRP A 79 -5.30 -0.98 -2.05
C TRP A 79 -6.37 -0.14 -2.75
N GLY A 80 -7.57 -0.07 -2.20
CA GLY A 80 -8.64 0.76 -2.73
C GLY A 80 -8.26 2.24 -2.77
N ALA A 81 -7.67 2.75 -1.68
CA ALA A 81 -7.20 4.13 -1.62
C ALA A 81 -6.05 4.38 -2.59
N PHE A 82 -5.13 3.44 -2.69
CA PHE A 82 -3.99 3.50 -3.61
C PHE A 82 -4.48 3.64 -5.05
N LEU A 83 -5.38 2.76 -5.47
CA LEU A 83 -5.92 2.79 -6.84
C LEU A 83 -6.74 4.04 -7.10
N THR A 84 -7.53 4.49 -6.13
CA THR A 84 -8.31 5.71 -6.25
C THR A 84 -7.40 6.92 -6.51
N ARG A 85 -6.31 7.01 -5.76
CA ARG A 85 -5.36 8.09 -5.91
C ARG A 85 -4.68 8.07 -7.29
N LEU A 86 -4.35 6.87 -7.77
CA LEU A 86 -3.78 6.71 -9.11
C LEU A 86 -4.76 7.13 -10.22
N LEU A 87 -6.04 6.82 -10.04
CA LEU A 87 -7.07 7.17 -11.02
C LEU A 87 -7.34 8.67 -11.09
N GLU A 88 -6.99 9.41 -10.06
CA GLU A 88 -7.14 10.86 -10.04
C GLU A 88 -6.12 11.58 -10.93
N GLY A 89 -5.05 10.91 -11.30
CA GLY A 89 -4.04 11.44 -12.20
C GLY A 89 -2.70 10.74 -12.06
N GLN A 90 -1.92 10.75 -13.13
CA GLN A 90 -0.61 10.12 -13.12
C GLN A 90 0.41 10.85 -12.25
N GLU A 91 0.08 12.06 -11.82
CA GLU A 91 0.90 12.84 -10.90
C GLU A 91 1.17 12.10 -9.60
N ALA A 92 0.26 11.20 -9.20
CA ALA A 92 0.46 10.37 -8.01
C ALA A 92 1.75 9.56 -8.08
N LEU A 93 2.14 9.10 -9.28
CA LEU A 93 3.36 8.32 -9.46
C LEU A 93 4.63 9.18 -9.34
N SER A 94 4.52 10.48 -9.46
CA SER A 94 5.68 11.37 -9.28
C SER A 94 5.93 11.70 -7.80
N ASN A 95 5.01 11.33 -6.93
CA ASN A 95 5.17 11.48 -5.48
C ASN A 95 4.75 10.20 -4.77
N LEU A 96 5.61 9.20 -4.82
CA LEU A 96 5.33 7.89 -4.24
C LEU A 96 5.18 7.93 -2.72
N GLU A 97 5.87 8.84 -2.03
CA GLU A 97 5.73 8.98 -0.58
C GLU A 97 4.32 9.38 -0.20
N GLU A 98 3.76 10.36 -0.89
CA GLU A 98 2.39 10.82 -0.62
C GLU A 98 1.38 9.72 -0.96
N LEU A 99 1.57 9.03 -2.07
CA LEU A 99 0.72 7.93 -2.48
C LEU A 99 0.70 6.82 -1.44
N ALA A 100 1.88 6.41 -0.98
CA ALA A 100 2.01 5.38 0.06
C ALA A 100 1.40 5.84 1.38
N ALA A 101 1.63 7.10 1.76
CA ALA A 101 1.09 7.66 3.01
C ALA A 101 -0.45 7.70 2.99
N PHE A 102 -1.03 8.12 1.87
CA PHE A 102 -2.49 8.16 1.70
C PHE A 102 -3.09 6.77 1.86
N ALA A 103 -2.50 5.77 1.20
CA ALA A 103 -2.98 4.40 1.28
C ALA A 103 -2.79 3.80 2.68
N CYS A 104 -1.66 4.08 3.33
CA CYS A 104 -1.41 3.63 4.70
C CYS A 104 -2.42 4.22 5.69
N ALA A 105 -2.76 5.50 5.52
CA ALA A 105 -3.75 6.14 6.37
C ALA A 105 -5.12 5.45 6.24
N ALA A 106 -5.52 5.11 5.01
CA ALA A 106 -6.77 4.40 4.79
C ALA A 106 -6.79 3.03 5.49
N GLY A 107 -5.69 2.28 5.37
CA GLY A 107 -5.57 0.98 6.03
C GLY A 107 -5.61 1.10 7.55
N SER A 108 -4.90 2.09 8.10
CA SER A 108 -4.85 2.32 9.54
C SER A 108 -6.24 2.70 10.08
N LEU A 109 -6.95 3.59 9.40
CA LEU A 109 -8.29 4.00 9.82
C LEU A 109 -9.27 2.83 9.78
N THR A 110 -9.14 1.95 8.79
CA THR A 110 -9.99 0.76 8.71
C THR A 110 -9.73 -0.18 9.87
N SER A 111 -8.47 -0.34 10.29
CA SER A 111 -8.13 -1.20 11.42
C SER A 111 -8.68 -0.69 12.76
N ALA A 112 -9.07 0.58 12.85
CA ALA A 112 -9.70 1.14 14.03
C ALA A 112 -11.18 0.79 14.16
N LYS A 113 -11.75 0.12 13.17
CA LYS A 113 -13.17 -0.26 13.15
C LYS A 113 -13.31 -1.77 13.23
N LYS A 114 -14.41 -2.22 13.82
CA LYS A 114 -14.70 -3.64 13.93
C LYS A 114 -15.39 -4.12 12.67
N GLY A 115 -14.80 -5.12 12.02
CA GLY A 115 -15.34 -5.72 10.81
C GLY A 115 -14.97 -4.97 9.55
N ALA A 116 -14.84 -5.71 8.44
CA ALA A 116 -14.38 -5.19 7.16
C ALA A 116 -15.50 -4.66 6.28
N ILE A 117 -16.73 -4.64 6.76
CA ILE A 117 -17.91 -4.38 5.93
C ILE A 117 -18.15 -2.89 5.74
N SER A 118 -17.55 -2.06 6.59
CA SER A 118 -17.73 -0.63 6.48
C SER A 118 -17.12 -0.10 5.18
N ALA A 119 -17.71 0.95 4.66
CA ALA A 119 -17.16 1.65 3.51
C ALA A 119 -15.73 2.11 3.82
N MET A 120 -14.93 2.24 2.78
CA MET A 120 -13.60 2.81 2.89
C MET A 120 -13.67 4.18 3.59
N PRO A 121 -12.67 4.54 4.41
CA PRO A 121 -12.64 5.86 5.04
C PRO A 121 -12.79 6.97 4.02
N SER A 122 -13.42 8.07 4.43
CA SER A 122 -13.56 9.23 3.56
C SER A 122 -12.20 9.86 3.29
N ARG A 123 -12.11 10.56 2.17
CA ARG A 123 -10.89 11.32 1.84
C ARG A 123 -10.53 12.30 2.96
N SER A 124 -11.52 12.98 3.53
CA SER A 124 -11.32 13.92 4.61
C SER A 124 -10.72 13.25 5.85
N ALA A 125 -11.21 12.06 6.21
CA ALA A 125 -10.65 11.30 7.33
C ALA A 125 -9.21 10.88 7.06
N ILE A 126 -8.91 10.44 5.84
CA ILE A 126 -7.57 10.05 5.44
C ILE A 126 -6.62 11.25 5.52
N GLU A 127 -7.02 12.39 4.99
CA GLU A 127 -6.19 13.59 4.99
C GLU A 127 -5.94 14.11 6.40
N SER A 128 -6.96 14.03 7.28
CA SER A 128 -6.80 14.41 8.68
C SER A 128 -5.82 13.48 9.40
N CYS A 129 -5.87 12.19 9.12
CA CYS A 129 -4.94 11.21 9.68
C CYS A 129 -3.51 11.51 9.25
N MET A 130 -3.30 11.82 7.98
CA MET A 130 -1.99 12.17 7.45
C MET A 130 -1.45 13.46 8.10
N ALA A 131 -2.32 14.45 8.28
CA ALA A 131 -1.94 15.74 8.88
C ALA A 131 -1.53 15.58 10.34
N ALA A 132 -2.18 14.68 11.08
CA ALA A 132 -1.81 14.39 12.46
C ALA A 132 -0.43 13.71 12.56
N ALA A 133 -0.04 12.95 11.54
CA ALA A 133 1.27 12.33 11.39
C ALA A 133 1.75 11.55 12.62
N GLN A 134 0.84 10.81 13.25
CA GLN A 134 1.17 9.95 14.41
C GLN A 134 1.38 8.53 13.91
N TYR A 135 2.60 8.05 14.02
CA TYR A 135 3.01 6.74 13.50
C TYR A 135 3.20 5.73 14.61
N LEU A 136 3.09 4.46 14.23
CA LEU A 136 3.44 3.34 15.11
C LEU A 136 4.93 3.31 15.43
#